data_8a31238880b915b765e17316c17323b2
#
_entry.id   8a31238880b915b765e17316c17323b2
#
_cell.length_a   1.000
_cell.length_b   1.000
_cell.length_c   1.000
_cell.angle_alpha   90.00
_cell.angle_beta   90.00
_cell.angle_gamma   90.00
#
_symmetry.space_group_name_H-M   'P 1'
#
loop_
_entity.id
_entity.type
_entity.pdbx_description
1 polymer ?
#
loop_
_entity_poly.entity_id
_entity_poly.type
_entity_poly.pdbx_seq_one_letter_code
_entity_poly.pdbx_strand_id
1 'polypeptide(L)'
;DNTYRCKYYPCILSTPQGIQSMILRKVLFYGFLVFSSLSIGLYSLNLWIRNRRDSVSRCFATATLAFSLFASRELLRMSGISHVTIFYAFMDAAYFLMMYKILEINTLLSPLSKKNLITRGMRLLSIGMCILPFANLFMLGKNADALLAYGWIVDGFKYISVLYILYTTLYGSRYRRMELWLLGANTFYIFGILYTLLGANLFEPLCYGWPNDYFSFFIVLSLAALMIQRSEQMARENERLTIHLQETVEQRTEQLHTLLSERKAMLAEFAHDLKAPLSSMQSFIELIRMQDTLIDDEVDGYLKILERKGAELQNRMTVLQKFSSMDKGSQDKHVLDLTQFLKQFHDFNKADCDAAGIYFLYLSAREPCPVFADEKQLTRSLENLLYNALSFTEMEGTITLSLSTEDCNAHIVVEDTGCGIAPDRQEQIFHKGVSLREDSTERGLGLYITKSIIAEHNGSIWVESDGEHGSAFHILLPLAYSNLQESVKP
;
A
#
# COMPACT_ATOMS: atom_id res chain seq x y z
N ASP A 1 0.16 -23.74 64.54
CA ASP A 1 -0.06 -23.23 63.17
C ASP A 1 -1.44 -23.51 62.56
N ASN A 2 -2.29 -24.26 63.26
CA ASN A 2 -3.69 -24.49 62.81
C ASN A 2 -4.69 -23.43 63.22
N THR A 3 -4.35 -22.52 64.07
CA THR A 3 -5.26 -21.51 64.63
C THR A 3 -5.66 -20.41 63.64
N TYR A 4 -4.83 -20.10 62.65
CA TYR A 4 -5.16 -19.11 61.61
C TYR A 4 -6.00 -19.68 60.46
N ARG A 5 -5.92 -21.01 60.22
CA ARG A 5 -6.76 -21.67 59.19
C ARG A 5 -8.25 -21.73 59.57
N CYS A 6 -8.58 -21.85 60.84
CA CYS A 6 -9.97 -21.99 61.27
C CYS A 6 -10.78 -20.70 61.27
N LYS A 7 -10.16 -19.53 61.26
CA LYS A 7 -10.92 -18.23 61.23
C LYS A 7 -11.48 -17.88 59.83
N TYR A 8 -10.97 -18.47 58.77
CA TYR A 8 -11.35 -18.11 57.40
C TYR A 8 -12.09 -19.21 56.63
N TYR A 9 -12.24 -20.40 57.19
CA TYR A 9 -12.99 -21.48 56.55
C TYR A 9 -14.15 -21.90 57.45
N PRO A 10 -15.41 -21.60 57.05
CA PRO A 10 -16.54 -22.24 57.72
C PRO A 10 -16.41 -23.73 57.59
N CYS A 11 -16.51 -24.45 58.72
CA CYS A 11 -16.61 -25.89 58.72
C CYS A 11 -17.88 -26.29 57.95
N ILE A 12 -17.74 -26.88 56.80
CA ILE A 12 -18.88 -27.34 56.01
C ILE A 12 -19.25 -28.71 56.51
N LEU A 13 -20.31 -28.80 57.33
CA LEU A 13 -21.00 -30.05 57.60
C LEU A 13 -21.88 -30.37 56.39
N SER A 14 -21.37 -31.16 55.44
CA SER A 14 -22.11 -31.60 54.26
C SER A 14 -21.81 -33.05 53.95
N THR A 15 -22.70 -33.70 53.20
CA THR A 15 -22.44 -35.06 52.68
C THR A 15 -21.29 -35.03 51.67
N PRO A 16 -20.55 -36.15 51.49
CA PRO A 16 -19.51 -36.22 50.47
C PRO A 16 -19.94 -35.78 49.07
N GLN A 17 -21.17 -36.11 48.69
CA GLN A 17 -21.77 -35.68 47.43
C GLN A 17 -22.00 -34.14 47.37
N GLY A 18 -22.40 -33.53 48.50
CA GLY A 18 -22.57 -32.08 48.61
C GLY A 18 -21.23 -31.37 48.46
N ILE A 19 -20.15 -31.86 49.05
CA ILE A 19 -18.80 -31.31 48.92
C ILE A 19 -18.32 -31.41 47.47
N GLN A 20 -18.49 -32.59 46.82
CA GLN A 20 -18.11 -32.76 45.41
C GLN A 20 -18.88 -31.83 44.48
N SER A 21 -20.20 -31.65 44.67
CA SER A 21 -20.98 -30.74 43.85
C SER A 21 -20.55 -29.26 44.00
N MET A 22 -20.16 -28.88 45.22
CA MET A 22 -19.64 -27.53 45.49
C MET A 22 -18.29 -27.28 44.85
N ILE A 23 -17.36 -28.24 44.95
CA ILE A 23 -16.06 -28.16 44.28
C ILE A 23 -16.26 -28.07 42.75
N LEU A 24 -17.11 -28.91 42.20
CA LEU A 24 -17.42 -28.91 40.76
C LEU A 24 -17.97 -27.54 40.29
N ARG A 25 -18.90 -26.94 41.03
CA ARG A 25 -19.43 -25.61 40.72
C ARG A 25 -18.36 -24.52 40.75
N LYS A 26 -17.48 -24.52 41.76
CA LYS A 26 -16.36 -23.56 41.81
C LYS A 26 -15.38 -23.78 40.66
N VAL A 27 -15.03 -25.03 40.33
CA VAL A 27 -14.13 -25.34 39.20
C VAL A 27 -14.73 -24.84 37.87
N LEU A 28 -16.02 -25.14 37.63
CA LEU A 28 -16.71 -24.69 36.43
C LEU A 28 -16.77 -23.15 36.35
N PHE A 29 -17.07 -22.49 37.46
CA PHE A 29 -17.15 -21.05 37.52
C PHE A 29 -15.78 -20.39 37.22
N TYR A 30 -14.74 -20.74 37.93
CA TYR A 30 -13.40 -20.18 37.72
C TYR A 30 -12.80 -20.62 36.37
N GLY A 31 -13.09 -21.84 35.91
CA GLY A 31 -12.74 -22.30 34.58
C GLY A 31 -13.37 -21.39 33.48
N PHE A 32 -14.65 -21.04 33.65
CA PHE A 32 -15.33 -20.11 32.78
C PHE A 32 -14.71 -18.69 32.80
N LEU A 33 -14.39 -18.17 34.00
CA LEU A 33 -13.76 -16.85 34.15
C LEU A 33 -12.38 -16.82 33.46
N VAL A 34 -11.57 -17.83 33.68
CA VAL A 34 -10.22 -17.92 33.09
C VAL A 34 -10.31 -18.04 31.57
N PHE A 35 -11.14 -18.95 31.05
CA PHE A 35 -11.25 -19.18 29.62
C PHE A 35 -11.80 -17.97 28.89
N SER A 36 -12.89 -17.37 29.39
CA SER A 36 -13.51 -16.20 28.77
C SER A 36 -12.58 -14.96 28.76
N SER A 37 -11.93 -14.69 29.91
CA SER A 37 -11.00 -13.57 30.00
C SER A 37 -9.74 -13.77 29.15
N LEU A 38 -9.24 -15.01 29.06
CA LEU A 38 -8.11 -15.36 28.18
C LEU A 38 -8.48 -15.14 26.71
N SER A 39 -9.66 -15.60 26.29
CA SER A 39 -10.15 -15.44 24.92
C SER A 39 -10.31 -13.96 24.56
N ILE A 40 -10.91 -13.15 25.45
CA ILE A 40 -11.04 -11.70 25.29
C ILE A 40 -9.65 -11.04 25.21
N GLY A 41 -8.72 -11.47 26.07
CA GLY A 41 -7.36 -10.94 26.09
C GLY A 41 -6.58 -11.22 24.82
N LEU A 42 -6.67 -12.44 24.30
CA LEU A 42 -6.04 -12.84 23.04
C LEU A 42 -6.64 -12.11 21.84
N TYR A 43 -7.98 -11.93 21.79
CA TYR A 43 -8.64 -11.13 20.78
C TYR A 43 -8.15 -9.67 20.80
N SER A 44 -8.07 -9.08 21.98
CA SER A 44 -7.61 -7.69 22.15
C SER A 44 -6.12 -7.53 21.82
N LEU A 45 -5.32 -8.56 22.09
CA LEU A 45 -3.92 -8.61 21.71
C LEU A 45 -3.78 -8.61 20.18
N ASN A 46 -4.62 -9.36 19.47
CA ASN A 46 -4.67 -9.36 18.01
C ASN A 46 -5.04 -7.98 17.46
N LEU A 47 -6.04 -7.31 18.04
CA LEU A 47 -6.40 -5.93 17.67
C LEU A 47 -5.21 -4.98 17.84
N TRP A 48 -4.48 -5.07 18.94
CA TRP A 48 -3.29 -4.26 19.18
C TRP A 48 -2.14 -4.58 18.19
N ILE A 49 -1.92 -5.85 17.83
CA ILE A 49 -0.90 -6.24 16.86
C ILE A 49 -1.19 -5.61 15.50
N ARG A 50 -2.46 -5.56 15.10
CA ARG A 50 -2.90 -4.91 13.84
C ARG A 50 -2.75 -3.39 13.88
N ASN A 51 -2.99 -2.77 15.04
CA ASN A 51 -2.85 -1.34 15.25
C ASN A 51 -1.97 -1.02 16.46
N ARG A 52 -0.65 -1.10 16.28
CA ARG A 52 0.34 -0.90 17.36
C ARG A 52 0.30 0.51 17.99
N ARG A 53 -0.33 1.50 17.35
CA ARG A 53 -0.49 2.86 17.88
C ARG A 53 -1.62 2.97 18.91
N ASP A 54 -2.55 2.01 18.94
CA ASP A 54 -3.65 2.03 19.91
C ASP A 54 -3.20 1.57 21.30
N SER A 55 -2.89 2.56 22.14
CA SER A 55 -2.48 2.34 23.53
C SER A 55 -3.61 1.76 24.39
N VAL A 56 -4.88 2.01 24.06
CA VAL A 56 -6.05 1.53 24.83
C VAL A 56 -6.19 0.03 24.63
N SER A 57 -6.16 -0.46 23.38
CA SER A 57 -6.20 -1.90 23.08
C SER A 57 -5.04 -2.67 23.76
N ARG A 58 -3.84 -2.09 23.78
CA ARG A 58 -2.70 -2.67 24.50
C ARG A 58 -2.96 -2.81 26.00
N CYS A 59 -3.41 -1.72 26.63
CA CYS A 59 -3.69 -1.73 28.06
C CYS A 59 -4.80 -2.71 28.41
N PHE A 60 -5.83 -2.79 27.57
CA PHE A 60 -6.95 -3.70 27.78
C PHE A 60 -6.53 -5.17 27.61
N ALA A 61 -5.77 -5.51 26.56
CA ALA A 61 -5.23 -6.86 26.38
C ALA A 61 -4.39 -7.28 27.61
N THR A 62 -3.53 -6.39 28.12
CA THR A 62 -2.71 -6.66 29.28
C THR A 62 -3.56 -6.84 30.55
N ALA A 63 -4.60 -6.00 30.74
CA ALA A 63 -5.50 -6.11 31.90
C ALA A 63 -6.28 -7.41 31.91
N THR A 64 -6.82 -7.85 30.76
CA THR A 64 -7.63 -9.07 30.66
C THR A 64 -6.78 -10.33 30.80
N LEU A 65 -5.58 -10.36 30.24
CA LEU A 65 -4.63 -11.47 30.44
C LEU A 65 -4.17 -11.55 31.90
N ALA A 66 -3.90 -10.41 32.53
CA ALA A 66 -3.56 -10.35 33.94
C ALA A 66 -4.72 -10.83 34.83
N PHE A 67 -5.97 -10.49 34.50
CA PHE A 67 -7.14 -11.00 35.19
C PHE A 67 -7.29 -12.52 35.03
N SER A 68 -7.07 -13.06 33.83
CA SER A 68 -7.11 -14.51 33.58
C SER A 68 -6.09 -15.25 34.47
N LEU A 69 -4.86 -14.71 34.57
CA LEU A 69 -3.82 -15.27 35.43
C LEU A 69 -4.22 -15.17 36.91
N PHE A 70 -4.77 -14.02 37.35
CA PHE A 70 -5.26 -13.87 38.72
C PHE A 70 -6.40 -14.85 39.08
N ALA A 71 -7.41 -14.98 38.18
CA ALA A 71 -8.55 -15.86 38.39
C ALA A 71 -8.12 -17.36 38.47
N SER A 72 -7.04 -17.75 37.80
CA SER A 72 -6.51 -19.11 37.85
C SER A 72 -5.99 -19.50 39.23
N ARG A 73 -5.81 -18.53 40.15
CA ARG A 73 -5.41 -18.77 41.56
C ARG A 73 -6.34 -19.71 42.28
N GLU A 74 -7.63 -19.57 42.10
CA GLU A 74 -8.62 -20.41 42.78
C GLU A 74 -8.62 -21.85 42.23
N LEU A 75 -8.38 -22.04 40.94
CA LEU A 75 -8.21 -23.35 40.33
C LEU A 75 -6.97 -24.05 40.87
N LEU A 76 -5.86 -23.34 41.01
CA LEU A 76 -4.63 -23.86 41.61
C LEU A 76 -4.82 -24.24 43.07
N ARG A 77 -5.57 -23.40 43.80
CA ARG A 77 -5.90 -23.69 45.23
C ARG A 77 -6.72 -24.97 45.37
N MET A 78 -7.61 -25.26 44.45
CA MET A 78 -8.45 -26.46 44.44
C MET A 78 -7.66 -27.73 44.02
N SER A 79 -6.54 -27.60 43.33
CA SER A 79 -5.71 -28.74 42.89
C SER A 79 -4.96 -29.42 44.02
N GLY A 80 -4.95 -28.84 45.25
CA GLY A 80 -4.27 -29.42 46.42
C GLY A 80 -2.74 -29.41 46.39
N ILE A 81 -2.15 -28.70 45.43
CA ILE A 81 -0.69 -28.59 45.30
C ILE A 81 -0.15 -27.68 46.42
N SER A 82 0.72 -28.21 47.27
CA SER A 82 1.13 -27.60 48.54
C SER A 82 2.35 -26.67 48.49
N HIS A 83 3.14 -26.62 47.46
CA HIS A 83 4.38 -25.79 47.42
C HIS A 83 4.36 -24.73 46.30
N VAL A 84 3.32 -23.90 46.29
CA VAL A 84 3.09 -22.93 45.20
C VAL A 84 3.13 -21.46 45.63
N THR A 85 3.80 -21.15 46.76
CA THR A 85 3.84 -19.81 47.34
C THR A 85 4.31 -18.75 46.32
N ILE A 86 5.31 -19.12 45.51
CA ILE A 86 5.83 -18.25 44.46
C ILE A 86 4.78 -17.96 43.37
N PHE A 87 3.97 -18.97 43.00
CA PHE A 87 2.89 -18.77 42.00
C PHE A 87 1.81 -17.85 42.52
N TYR A 88 1.50 -17.90 43.82
CA TYR A 88 0.55 -16.95 44.43
C TYR A 88 1.06 -15.52 44.36
N ALA A 89 2.36 -15.27 44.58
CA ALA A 89 2.94 -13.95 44.42
C ALA A 89 2.81 -13.42 42.96
N PHE A 90 3.01 -14.27 41.97
CA PHE A 90 2.77 -13.91 40.56
C PHE A 90 1.30 -13.58 40.27
N MET A 91 0.36 -14.34 40.82
CA MET A 91 -1.08 -14.12 40.63
C MET A 91 -1.56 -12.85 41.33
N ASP A 92 -1.05 -12.56 42.54
CA ASP A 92 -1.33 -11.30 43.24
C ASP A 92 -0.69 -10.12 42.53
N ALA A 93 0.51 -10.24 41.97
CA ALA A 93 1.12 -9.24 41.12
C ALA A 93 0.28 -9.01 39.83
N ALA A 94 -0.30 -10.06 39.25
CA ALA A 94 -1.20 -9.96 38.10
C ALA A 94 -2.48 -9.19 38.46
N TYR A 95 -3.03 -9.36 39.66
CA TYR A 95 -4.17 -8.53 40.15
C TYR A 95 -3.81 -7.03 40.17
N PHE A 96 -2.67 -6.66 40.73
CA PHE A 96 -2.23 -5.29 40.75
C PHE A 96 -1.91 -4.74 39.34
N LEU A 97 -1.37 -5.59 38.45
CA LEU A 97 -1.16 -5.24 37.06
C LEU A 97 -2.49 -4.96 36.34
N MET A 98 -3.50 -5.80 36.56
CA MET A 98 -4.85 -5.57 36.07
C MET A 98 -5.40 -4.21 36.56
N MET A 99 -5.36 -3.95 37.87
CA MET A 99 -5.78 -2.68 38.45
C MET A 99 -5.04 -1.49 37.83
N TYR A 100 -3.72 -1.58 37.72
CA TYR A 100 -2.88 -0.57 37.08
C TYR A 100 -3.35 -0.27 35.65
N LYS A 101 -3.61 -1.31 34.87
CA LYS A 101 -4.04 -1.14 33.48
C LYS A 101 -5.46 -0.56 33.36
N ILE A 102 -6.36 -0.89 34.27
CA ILE A 102 -7.68 -0.27 34.36
C ILE A 102 -7.55 1.24 34.66
N LEU A 103 -6.68 1.63 35.58
CA LEU A 103 -6.41 3.04 35.90
C LEU A 103 -5.78 3.77 34.69
N GLU A 104 -4.88 3.09 33.96
CA GLU A 104 -4.26 3.62 32.75
C GLU A 104 -5.30 3.82 31.63
N ILE A 105 -6.22 2.88 31.40
CA ILE A 105 -7.34 3.01 30.45
C ILE A 105 -8.22 4.22 30.80
N ASN A 106 -8.60 4.35 32.08
CA ASN A 106 -9.36 5.51 32.51
C ASN A 106 -8.65 6.84 32.24
N THR A 107 -7.32 6.87 32.44
CA THR A 107 -6.51 8.06 32.12
C THR A 107 -6.45 8.33 30.62
N LEU A 108 -6.33 7.29 29.79
CA LEU A 108 -6.26 7.42 28.34
C LEU A 108 -7.59 7.86 27.70
N LEU A 109 -8.70 7.44 28.29
CA LEU A 109 -10.05 7.80 27.84
C LEU A 109 -10.56 9.11 28.44
N SER A 110 -9.90 9.64 29.48
CA SER A 110 -10.19 10.97 30.04
C SER A 110 -9.32 12.04 29.37
N PRO A 111 -9.76 13.33 29.38
CA PRO A 111 -8.96 14.43 28.83
C PRO A 111 -7.76 14.80 29.72
N LEU A 112 -7.45 14.00 30.73
CA LEU A 112 -6.34 14.23 31.63
C LEU A 112 -4.99 14.05 30.93
N SER A 113 -4.12 15.04 31.09
CA SER A 113 -2.77 14.95 30.57
C SER A 113 -1.96 13.88 31.34
N LYS A 114 -1.24 13.02 30.59
CA LYS A 114 -0.27 12.07 31.15
C LYS A 114 0.83 12.75 32.00
N LYS A 115 1.01 14.05 31.85
CA LYS A 115 1.99 14.87 32.59
C LYS A 115 1.46 15.37 33.96
N ASN A 116 0.17 15.17 34.27
CA ASN A 116 -0.40 15.56 35.53
C ASN A 116 0.30 14.84 36.71
N LEU A 117 0.62 15.55 37.76
CA LEU A 117 1.32 15.03 38.93
C LEU A 117 0.57 13.87 39.59
N ILE A 118 -0.77 13.98 39.71
CA ILE A 118 -1.64 12.92 40.26
C ILE A 118 -1.53 11.64 39.42
N THR A 119 -1.59 11.77 38.11
CA THR A 119 -1.48 10.64 37.19
C THR A 119 -0.10 9.95 37.25
N ARG A 120 0.96 10.75 37.41
CA ARG A 120 2.32 10.22 37.60
C ARG A 120 2.47 9.51 38.93
N GLY A 121 1.94 10.11 40.01
CA GLY A 121 1.95 9.50 41.34
C GLY A 121 1.20 8.16 41.38
N MET A 122 0.00 8.11 40.78
CA MET A 122 -0.78 6.86 40.69
C MET A 122 -0.06 5.78 39.87
N ARG A 123 0.64 6.15 38.79
CA ARG A 123 1.43 5.21 38.01
C ARG A 123 2.57 4.61 38.83
N LEU A 124 3.34 5.44 39.53
CA LEU A 124 4.46 4.97 40.35
C LEU A 124 3.95 4.09 41.51
N LEU A 125 2.87 4.48 42.17
CA LEU A 125 2.23 3.71 43.23
C LEU A 125 1.79 2.33 42.71
N SER A 126 1.12 2.28 41.55
CA SER A 126 0.64 1.03 40.95
C SER A 126 1.78 0.09 40.55
N ILE A 127 2.88 0.64 40.04
CA ILE A 127 4.09 -0.19 39.71
C ILE A 127 4.69 -0.75 41.01
N GLY A 128 4.77 0.05 42.07
CA GLY A 128 5.23 -0.41 43.39
C GLY A 128 4.36 -1.53 43.93
N MET A 129 3.03 -1.45 43.75
CA MET A 129 2.10 -2.49 44.14
C MET A 129 2.27 -3.79 43.35
N CYS A 130 2.67 -3.76 42.10
CA CYS A 130 2.99 -4.98 41.34
C CYS A 130 4.23 -5.72 41.88
N ILE A 131 5.14 -5.01 42.51
CA ILE A 131 6.37 -5.58 43.11
C ILE A 131 6.13 -6.08 44.54
N LEU A 132 5.22 -5.49 45.28
CA LEU A 132 4.95 -5.74 46.66
C LEU A 132 4.68 -7.23 47.01
N PRO A 133 3.93 -8.03 46.22
CA PRO A 133 3.74 -9.46 46.50
C PRO A 133 5.04 -10.25 46.55
N PHE A 134 6.03 -9.92 45.75
CA PHE A 134 7.35 -10.57 45.76
C PHE A 134 8.15 -10.20 46.99
N ALA A 135 8.08 -8.94 47.43
CA ALA A 135 8.69 -8.52 48.70
C ALA A 135 8.06 -9.25 49.89
N ASN A 136 6.75 -9.44 49.89
CA ASN A 136 6.03 -10.17 50.92
C ASN A 136 6.43 -11.67 50.96
N LEU A 137 6.83 -12.26 49.85
CA LEU A 137 7.31 -13.66 49.78
C LEU A 137 8.48 -13.91 50.72
N PHE A 138 9.38 -12.96 50.91
CA PHE A 138 10.52 -13.04 51.83
C PHE A 138 10.13 -12.86 53.30
N MET A 139 8.97 -12.24 53.57
CA MET A 139 8.43 -11.96 54.88
C MET A 139 7.42 -13.03 55.37
N LEU A 140 6.84 -13.82 54.44
CA LEU A 140 5.88 -14.87 54.70
C LEU A 140 6.52 -15.96 55.57
N GLY A 141 5.97 -16.13 56.77
CA GLY A 141 6.41 -17.12 57.76
C GLY A 141 7.34 -16.62 58.86
N LYS A 142 7.75 -15.34 58.82
CA LYS A 142 8.64 -14.78 59.86
C LYS A 142 7.96 -13.80 60.82
N ASN A 143 6.85 -13.14 60.47
CA ASN A 143 6.23 -12.16 61.32
C ASN A 143 4.75 -11.92 60.97
N ALA A 144 3.84 -12.18 61.93
CA ALA A 144 2.40 -11.95 61.75
C ALA A 144 2.07 -10.47 61.53
N ASP A 145 2.83 -9.57 62.13
CA ASP A 145 2.65 -8.13 61.98
C ASP A 145 2.96 -7.63 60.57
N ALA A 146 3.95 -8.25 59.88
CA ALA A 146 4.28 -7.96 58.51
C ALA A 146 3.12 -8.32 57.55
N LEU A 147 2.42 -9.41 57.80
CA LEU A 147 1.27 -9.84 57.00
C LEU A 147 0.08 -8.91 57.20
N LEU A 148 -0.15 -8.45 58.45
CA LEU A 148 -1.17 -7.44 58.72
C LEU A 148 -0.85 -6.10 58.01
N ALA A 149 0.41 -5.66 58.08
CA ALA A 149 0.85 -4.45 57.39
C ALA A 149 0.65 -4.54 55.89
N TYR A 150 0.96 -5.71 55.28
CA TYR A 150 0.69 -5.97 53.88
C TYR A 150 -0.80 -5.79 53.52
N GLY A 151 -1.71 -6.37 54.36
CA GLY A 151 -3.16 -6.20 54.15
C GLY A 151 -3.59 -4.73 54.19
N TRP A 152 -3.09 -3.96 55.17
CA TRP A 152 -3.39 -2.52 55.27
C TRP A 152 -2.90 -1.72 54.06
N ILE A 153 -1.72 -2.03 53.53
CA ILE A 153 -1.17 -1.38 52.34
C ILE A 153 -2.03 -1.71 51.12
N VAL A 154 -2.45 -2.95 50.92
CA VAL A 154 -3.33 -3.39 49.82
C VAL A 154 -4.67 -2.71 49.91
N ASP A 155 -5.31 -2.64 51.07
CA ASP A 155 -6.61 -1.99 51.24
C ASP A 155 -6.49 -0.48 51.03
N GLY A 156 -5.44 0.16 51.57
CA GLY A 156 -5.13 1.56 51.31
C GLY A 156 -5.00 1.87 49.80
N PHE A 157 -4.30 1.01 49.04
CA PHE A 157 -4.20 1.15 47.60
C PHE A 157 -5.56 1.03 46.90
N LYS A 158 -6.43 0.10 47.32
CA LYS A 158 -7.79 -0.04 46.77
C LYS A 158 -8.61 1.26 47.00
N TYR A 159 -8.55 1.84 48.19
CA TYR A 159 -9.23 3.14 48.48
C TYR A 159 -8.70 4.26 47.56
N ILE A 160 -7.39 4.39 47.44
CA ILE A 160 -6.78 5.42 46.58
C ILE A 160 -7.18 5.19 45.11
N SER A 161 -7.26 3.95 44.67
CA SER A 161 -7.69 3.59 43.30
C SER A 161 -9.15 3.99 43.03
N VAL A 162 -10.05 3.75 44.01
CA VAL A 162 -11.45 4.20 43.92
C VAL A 162 -11.53 5.70 43.77
N LEU A 163 -10.82 6.47 44.62
CA LEU A 163 -10.79 7.92 44.54
C LEU A 163 -10.24 8.43 43.21
N TYR A 164 -9.22 7.75 42.69
CA TYR A 164 -8.65 8.08 41.37
C TYR A 164 -9.62 7.81 40.23
N ILE A 165 -10.32 6.67 40.22
CA ILE A 165 -11.33 6.36 39.22
C ILE A 165 -12.47 7.36 39.29
N LEU A 166 -12.93 7.70 40.48
CA LEU A 166 -13.97 8.73 40.68
C LEU A 166 -13.51 10.09 40.13
N TYR A 167 -12.27 10.48 40.44
CA TYR A 167 -11.68 11.73 39.94
C TYR A 167 -11.62 11.74 38.41
N THR A 168 -11.12 10.68 37.78
CA THR A 168 -11.03 10.58 36.30
C THR A 168 -12.40 10.57 35.65
N THR A 169 -13.39 9.92 36.26
CA THR A 169 -14.78 9.85 35.80
C THR A 169 -15.47 11.20 35.88
N LEU A 170 -15.40 11.90 37.02
CA LEU A 170 -15.98 13.23 37.20
C LEU A 170 -15.31 14.28 36.30
N TYR A 171 -13.99 14.20 36.14
CA TYR A 171 -13.27 15.11 35.25
C TYR A 171 -13.62 14.85 33.79
N GLY A 172 -13.71 13.58 33.40
CA GLY A 172 -14.10 13.17 32.04
C GLY A 172 -15.52 13.56 31.67
N SER A 173 -16.48 13.41 32.60
CA SER A 173 -17.91 13.79 32.39
C SER A 173 -18.08 15.28 32.17
N ARG A 174 -17.23 16.12 32.77
CA ARG A 174 -17.31 17.58 32.69
C ARG A 174 -16.81 18.13 31.34
N TYR A 175 -15.84 17.50 30.72
CA TYR A 175 -15.16 18.03 29.53
C TYR A 175 -15.47 17.28 28.23
N ARG A 176 -15.98 16.05 28.32
CA ARG A 176 -16.30 15.23 27.15
C ARG A 176 -17.44 14.28 27.54
N ARG A 177 -18.35 13.98 26.61
CA ARG A 177 -19.33 12.91 26.82
C ARG A 177 -18.56 11.61 26.98
N MET A 178 -18.40 11.16 28.24
CA MET A 178 -17.89 9.79 28.49
C MET A 178 -18.86 8.79 27.89
N GLU A 179 -18.31 7.77 27.27
CA GLU A 179 -19.11 6.65 26.79
C GLU A 179 -19.86 6.03 27.99
N LEU A 180 -21.16 5.86 27.87
CA LEU A 180 -22.04 5.34 28.93
C LEU A 180 -21.53 4.02 29.50
N TRP A 181 -20.94 3.18 28.66
CA TRP A 181 -20.33 1.91 29.05
C TRP A 181 -19.17 2.08 30.04
N LEU A 182 -18.31 3.07 29.82
CA LEU A 182 -17.18 3.32 30.72
C LEU A 182 -17.66 3.88 32.06
N LEU A 183 -18.65 4.75 32.02
CA LEU A 183 -19.28 5.26 33.24
C LEU A 183 -19.91 4.13 34.06
N GLY A 184 -20.70 3.26 33.42
CA GLY A 184 -21.29 2.08 34.03
C GLY A 184 -20.26 1.12 34.60
N ALA A 185 -19.22 0.81 33.81
CA ALA A 185 -18.13 -0.06 34.24
C ALA A 185 -17.41 0.50 35.49
N ASN A 186 -17.07 1.78 35.49
CA ASN A 186 -16.39 2.42 36.60
C ASN A 186 -17.26 2.44 37.85
N THR A 187 -18.54 2.79 37.73
CA THR A 187 -19.50 2.82 38.86
C THR A 187 -19.63 1.42 39.47
N PHE A 188 -19.79 0.40 38.65
CA PHE A 188 -19.92 -0.96 39.12
C PHE A 188 -18.64 -1.47 39.79
N TYR A 189 -17.48 -1.13 39.24
CA TYR A 189 -16.18 -1.51 39.81
C TYR A 189 -15.89 -0.79 41.13
N ILE A 190 -16.21 0.51 41.26
CA ILE A 190 -16.14 1.25 42.49
C ILE A 190 -17.00 0.58 43.55
N PHE A 191 -18.27 0.27 43.20
CA PHE A 191 -19.18 -0.43 44.10
C PHE A 191 -18.60 -1.77 44.56
N GLY A 192 -18.01 -2.56 43.65
CA GLY A 192 -17.39 -3.85 43.96
C GLY A 192 -16.23 -3.74 44.93
N ILE A 193 -15.32 -2.77 44.73
CA ILE A 193 -14.21 -2.53 45.66
C ILE A 193 -14.73 -2.07 47.02
N LEU A 194 -15.68 -1.12 47.07
CA LEU A 194 -16.26 -0.66 48.32
C LEU A 194 -17.00 -1.79 49.04
N TYR A 195 -17.77 -2.61 48.34
CA TYR A 195 -18.42 -3.77 48.91
C TYR A 195 -17.42 -4.73 49.59
N THR A 196 -16.27 -5.03 48.96
CA THR A 196 -15.23 -5.86 49.52
C THR A 196 -14.52 -5.22 50.71
N LEU A 197 -14.36 -3.90 50.71
CA LEU A 197 -13.72 -3.14 51.81
C LEU A 197 -14.62 -2.98 53.02
N LEU A 198 -15.90 -2.66 52.78
CA LEU A 198 -16.88 -2.38 53.86
C LEU A 198 -17.55 -3.66 54.39
N GLY A 199 -17.79 -4.61 53.50
CA GLY A 199 -18.46 -5.90 53.82
C GLY A 199 -17.65 -6.82 54.66
N ALA A 200 -16.45 -6.41 55.10
CA ALA A 200 -15.47 -7.19 55.80
C ALA A 200 -15.51 -8.63 55.36
N ASN A 201 -14.52 -9.12 54.74
CA ASN A 201 -14.32 -10.56 54.30
C ASN A 201 -14.59 -11.58 55.44
N LEU A 202 -15.76 -11.43 56.11
CA LEU A 202 -16.12 -12.22 57.28
C LEU A 202 -16.33 -13.69 56.91
N PHE A 203 -16.74 -13.98 55.66
CA PHE A 203 -17.00 -15.34 55.24
C PHE A 203 -16.57 -15.52 53.76
N GLU A 204 -15.81 -16.53 53.48
CA GLU A 204 -15.60 -17.03 52.11
C GLU A 204 -16.94 -17.56 51.56
N PRO A 205 -17.39 -17.14 50.38
CA PRO A 205 -18.64 -17.63 49.77
C PRO A 205 -18.53 -19.12 49.51
N LEU A 206 -19.42 -19.87 50.11
CA LEU A 206 -19.38 -21.34 50.03
C LEU A 206 -19.62 -21.92 48.64
N CYS A 207 -20.41 -21.23 47.82
CA CYS A 207 -20.87 -21.78 46.54
C CYS A 207 -20.35 -21.11 45.29
N TYR A 208 -20.03 -19.85 45.39
CA TYR A 208 -19.74 -19.04 44.18
C TYR A 208 -18.56 -18.13 44.44
N GLY A 209 -17.47 -18.12 44.10
CA GLY A 209 -16.29 -17.26 44.22
C GLY A 209 -16.40 -15.95 45.01
N TRP A 210 -15.33 -15.24 45.16
CA TRP A 210 -15.31 -13.96 45.87
C TRP A 210 -16.08 -12.87 45.13
N PRO A 211 -16.83 -12.00 45.82
CA PRO A 211 -17.52 -10.90 45.17
C PRO A 211 -16.62 -10.03 44.27
N ASN A 212 -15.35 -9.83 44.69
CA ASN A 212 -14.37 -9.07 43.93
C ASN A 212 -14.08 -9.71 42.56
N ASP A 213 -14.17 -11.03 42.40
CA ASP A 213 -13.92 -11.72 41.14
C ASP A 213 -15.04 -11.43 40.13
N TYR A 214 -16.29 -11.37 40.60
CA TYR A 214 -17.45 -11.00 39.78
C TYR A 214 -17.34 -9.55 39.30
N PHE A 215 -17.01 -8.62 40.21
CA PHE A 215 -16.90 -7.22 39.86
C PHE A 215 -15.73 -6.97 38.91
N SER A 216 -14.61 -7.65 39.12
CA SER A 216 -13.46 -7.59 38.21
C SER A 216 -13.76 -8.20 36.84
N PHE A 217 -14.52 -9.29 36.79
CA PHE A 217 -14.95 -9.87 35.52
C PHE A 217 -15.96 -8.98 34.79
N PHE A 218 -16.90 -8.36 35.51
CA PHE A 218 -17.83 -7.43 34.91
C PHE A 218 -17.16 -6.23 34.26
N ILE A 219 -16.11 -5.66 34.89
CA ILE A 219 -15.35 -4.57 34.25
C ILE A 219 -14.64 -5.07 32.99
N VAL A 220 -14.09 -6.30 33.00
CA VAL A 220 -13.50 -6.90 31.80
C VAL A 220 -14.51 -7.00 30.67
N LEU A 221 -15.74 -7.47 30.98
CA LEU A 221 -16.82 -7.53 29.97
C LEU A 221 -17.26 -6.17 29.46
N SER A 222 -17.42 -5.19 30.36
CA SER A 222 -17.81 -3.84 30.00
C SER A 222 -16.74 -3.14 29.13
N LEU A 223 -15.47 -3.33 29.47
CA LEU A 223 -14.36 -2.83 28.66
C LEU A 223 -14.25 -3.57 27.32
N ALA A 224 -14.60 -4.87 27.28
CA ALA A 224 -14.65 -5.62 26.03
C ALA A 224 -15.73 -5.07 25.08
N ALA A 225 -16.93 -4.79 25.60
CA ALA A 225 -18.00 -4.17 24.85
C ALA A 225 -17.58 -2.82 24.27
N LEU A 226 -16.92 -1.98 25.09
CA LEU A 226 -16.36 -0.70 24.66
C LEU A 226 -15.30 -0.86 23.56
N MET A 227 -14.45 -1.88 23.66
CA MET A 227 -13.42 -2.14 22.65
C MET A 227 -14.03 -2.62 21.33
N ILE A 228 -15.07 -3.44 21.38
CA ILE A 228 -15.80 -3.88 20.17
C ILE A 228 -16.44 -2.66 19.50
N GLN A 229 -17.17 -1.83 20.23
CA GLN A 229 -17.79 -0.62 19.71
C GLN A 229 -16.77 0.32 19.07
N ARG A 230 -15.63 0.53 19.75
CA ARG A 230 -14.55 1.37 19.21
C ARG A 230 -13.90 0.79 17.96
N SER A 231 -13.73 -0.54 17.92
CA SER A 231 -13.19 -1.22 16.73
C SER A 231 -14.12 -1.07 15.53
N GLU A 232 -15.44 -1.19 15.73
CA GLU A 232 -16.43 -0.97 14.69
C GLU A 232 -16.45 0.48 14.20
N GLN A 233 -16.36 1.44 15.11
CA GLN A 233 -16.29 2.86 14.74
C GLN A 233 -15.06 3.16 13.89
N MET A 234 -13.89 2.67 14.30
CA MET A 234 -12.65 2.82 13.53
C MET A 234 -12.73 2.12 12.16
N ALA A 235 -13.34 0.94 12.08
CA ALA A 235 -13.54 0.23 10.83
C ALA A 235 -14.41 1.04 9.86
N ARG A 236 -15.55 1.58 10.33
CA ARG A 236 -16.44 2.43 9.54
C ARG A 236 -15.78 3.73 9.10
N GLU A 237 -14.96 4.35 9.96
CA GLU A 237 -14.22 5.57 9.63
C GLU A 237 -13.13 5.30 8.58
N ASN A 238 -12.39 4.21 8.72
CA ASN A 238 -11.41 3.78 7.71
C ASN A 238 -12.06 3.47 6.36
N GLU A 239 -13.21 2.80 6.36
CA GLU A 239 -13.98 2.52 5.13
C GLU A 239 -14.40 3.82 4.43
N ARG A 240 -14.97 4.77 5.19
CA ARG A 240 -15.35 6.10 4.66
C ARG A 240 -14.15 6.86 4.09
N LEU A 241 -13.02 6.85 4.80
CA LEU A 241 -11.79 7.50 4.32
C LEU A 241 -11.26 6.85 3.04
N THR A 242 -11.33 5.52 2.95
CA THR A 242 -10.90 4.77 1.76
C THR A 242 -11.77 5.13 0.55
N ILE A 243 -13.10 5.15 0.70
CA ILE A 243 -14.04 5.54 -0.36
C ILE A 243 -13.76 6.98 -0.79
N HIS A 244 -13.65 7.92 0.16
CA HIS A 244 -13.37 9.33 -0.15
C HIS A 244 -12.02 9.55 -0.86
N LEU A 245 -10.98 8.80 -0.46
CA LEU A 245 -9.68 8.83 -1.14
C LEU A 245 -9.79 8.31 -2.57
N GLN A 246 -10.53 7.23 -2.77
CA GLN A 246 -10.73 6.64 -4.08
C GLN A 246 -11.48 7.60 -5.02
N GLU A 247 -12.59 8.20 -4.55
CA GLU A 247 -13.33 9.24 -5.30
C GLU A 247 -12.43 10.43 -5.64
N THR A 248 -11.59 10.88 -4.70
CA THR A 248 -10.67 12.00 -4.91
C THR A 248 -9.61 11.65 -5.97
N VAL A 249 -9.06 10.43 -5.93
CA VAL A 249 -8.09 9.97 -6.92
C VAL A 249 -8.72 9.90 -8.31
N GLU A 250 -9.93 9.32 -8.43
CA GLU A 250 -10.66 9.24 -9.69
C GLU A 250 -10.92 10.64 -10.27
N GLN A 251 -11.44 11.57 -9.48
CA GLN A 251 -11.67 12.96 -9.90
C GLN A 251 -10.38 13.67 -10.36
N ARG A 252 -9.28 13.50 -9.64
CA ARG A 252 -7.99 14.08 -10.02
C ARG A 252 -7.43 13.47 -11.28
N THR A 253 -7.61 12.18 -11.48
CA THR A 253 -7.19 11.47 -12.69
C THR A 253 -7.97 11.96 -13.90
N GLU A 254 -9.30 12.11 -13.77
CA GLU A 254 -10.16 12.63 -14.83
C GLU A 254 -9.82 14.08 -15.18
N GLN A 255 -9.61 14.94 -14.18
CA GLN A 255 -9.16 16.33 -14.40
C GLN A 255 -7.83 16.39 -15.14
N LEU A 256 -6.87 15.52 -14.77
CA LEU A 256 -5.58 15.43 -15.43
C LEU A 256 -5.71 14.99 -16.88
N HIS A 257 -6.56 14.00 -17.16
CA HIS A 257 -6.85 13.55 -18.52
C HIS A 257 -7.48 14.65 -19.36
N THR A 258 -8.44 15.39 -18.81
CA THR A 258 -9.08 16.52 -19.51
C THR A 258 -8.06 17.60 -19.85
N LEU A 259 -7.25 18.03 -18.88
CA LEU A 259 -6.20 19.04 -19.11
C LEU A 259 -5.15 18.60 -20.13
N LEU A 260 -4.77 17.32 -20.11
CA LEU A 260 -3.84 16.76 -21.10
C LEU A 260 -4.45 16.76 -22.51
N SER A 261 -5.74 16.39 -22.63
CA SER A 261 -6.44 16.38 -23.93
C SER A 261 -6.63 17.79 -24.49
N GLU A 262 -7.00 18.77 -23.65
CA GLU A 262 -7.10 20.18 -24.02
C GLU A 262 -5.74 20.73 -24.48
N ARG A 263 -4.68 20.46 -23.75
CA ARG A 263 -3.31 20.88 -24.11
C ARG A 263 -2.88 20.30 -25.46
N LYS A 264 -3.22 19.04 -25.73
CA LYS A 264 -2.90 18.39 -27.01
C LYS A 264 -3.70 18.99 -28.17
N ALA A 265 -5.00 19.22 -27.96
CA ALA A 265 -5.85 19.85 -28.96
C ALA A 265 -5.32 21.24 -29.31
N MET A 266 -4.96 22.06 -28.33
CA MET A 266 -4.37 23.36 -28.51
C MET A 266 -3.04 23.30 -29.28
N LEU A 267 -2.16 22.37 -29.00
CA LEU A 267 -0.91 22.19 -29.74
C LEU A 267 -1.14 21.78 -31.19
N ALA A 268 -2.18 20.96 -31.46
CA ALA A 268 -2.55 20.57 -32.82
C ALA A 268 -3.07 21.79 -33.63
N GLU A 269 -3.92 22.62 -33.01
CA GLU A 269 -4.47 23.84 -33.59
C GLU A 269 -3.34 24.82 -33.92
N PHE A 270 -2.46 25.12 -32.98
CA PHE A 270 -1.29 25.97 -33.25
C PHE A 270 -0.41 25.43 -34.37
N ALA A 271 -0.16 24.12 -34.41
CA ALA A 271 0.62 23.55 -35.49
C ALA A 271 -0.07 23.69 -36.85
N HIS A 272 -1.39 23.54 -36.90
CA HIS A 272 -2.18 23.73 -38.12
C HIS A 272 -2.13 25.19 -38.59
N ASP A 273 -2.36 26.18 -37.69
CA ASP A 273 -2.42 27.57 -38.01
C ASP A 273 -1.08 28.17 -38.47
N LEU A 274 0.02 27.61 -37.97
CA LEU A 274 1.34 28.02 -38.43
C LEU A 274 1.75 27.38 -39.77
N LYS A 275 1.17 26.25 -40.16
CA LYS A 275 1.50 25.58 -41.43
C LYS A 275 1.13 26.43 -42.66
N ALA A 276 -0.03 27.08 -42.65
CA ALA A 276 -0.50 27.88 -43.76
C ALA A 276 0.40 29.09 -44.11
N PRO A 277 0.80 29.97 -43.16
CA PRO A 277 1.71 31.07 -43.44
C PRO A 277 3.13 30.61 -43.85
N LEU A 278 3.61 29.48 -43.30
CA LEU A 278 4.89 28.91 -43.71
C LEU A 278 4.89 28.41 -45.14
N SER A 279 3.83 27.68 -45.54
CA SER A 279 3.68 27.26 -46.94
C SER A 279 3.59 28.45 -47.89
N SER A 280 2.88 29.53 -47.52
CA SER A 280 2.86 30.75 -48.26
C SER A 280 4.23 31.42 -48.42
N MET A 281 5.01 31.47 -47.32
CA MET A 281 6.37 32.03 -47.37
C MET A 281 7.26 31.21 -48.32
N GLN A 282 7.18 29.88 -48.30
CA GLN A 282 7.94 29.00 -49.20
C GLN A 282 7.54 29.27 -50.66
N SER A 283 6.25 29.35 -50.96
CA SER A 283 5.77 29.67 -52.33
C SER A 283 6.24 31.01 -52.80
N PHE A 284 6.31 32.05 -51.94
CA PHE A 284 6.87 33.34 -52.32
C PHE A 284 8.37 33.28 -52.59
N ILE A 285 9.15 32.54 -51.84
CA ILE A 285 10.57 32.32 -52.07
C ILE A 285 10.79 31.63 -53.41
N GLU A 286 10.01 30.60 -53.75
CA GLU A 286 10.03 29.95 -55.08
C GLU A 286 9.68 30.90 -56.20
N LEU A 287 8.65 31.75 -56.05
CA LEU A 287 8.26 32.75 -57.05
C LEU A 287 9.36 33.79 -57.27
N ILE A 288 10.05 34.24 -56.23
CA ILE A 288 11.20 35.17 -56.36
C ILE A 288 12.34 34.51 -57.15
N ARG A 289 12.61 33.22 -56.94
CA ARG A 289 13.62 32.50 -57.70
C ARG A 289 13.26 32.26 -59.15
N MET A 290 11.98 32.13 -59.49
CA MET A 290 11.50 31.96 -60.87
C MET A 290 11.54 33.25 -61.71
N GLN A 291 11.63 34.42 -61.06
CA GLN A 291 11.83 35.69 -61.75
C GLN A 291 13.32 35.87 -62.09
N ASP A 292 13.65 35.58 -63.33
CA ASP A 292 15.00 35.51 -63.93
C ASP A 292 15.65 36.93 -64.11
N THR A 293 15.49 37.81 -63.11
CA THR A 293 16.12 39.12 -63.06
C THR A 293 17.28 39.06 -62.08
N LEU A 294 18.53 39.19 -62.63
CA LEU A 294 19.81 39.44 -61.94
C LEU A 294 19.71 39.46 -60.40
N ILE A 295 19.57 38.29 -59.77
CA ILE A 295 19.64 38.20 -58.33
C ILE A 295 21.13 38.24 -57.96
N ASP A 296 21.51 39.24 -57.18
CA ASP A 296 22.86 39.37 -56.63
C ASP A 296 23.20 38.13 -55.80
N ASP A 297 24.42 37.59 -55.89
CA ASP A 297 24.88 36.38 -55.18
C ASP A 297 24.59 36.47 -53.67
N GLU A 298 24.57 37.65 -53.10
CA GLU A 298 24.24 37.87 -51.70
C GLU A 298 22.77 37.66 -51.40
N VAL A 299 21.84 38.04 -52.30
CA VAL A 299 20.40 37.82 -52.17
C VAL A 299 20.04 36.33 -52.36
N ASP A 300 20.69 35.64 -53.29
CA ASP A 300 20.52 34.18 -53.43
C ASP A 300 21.00 33.43 -52.19
N GLY A 301 22.04 33.90 -51.53
CA GLY A 301 22.50 33.37 -50.23
C GLY A 301 21.42 33.53 -49.16
N TYR A 302 20.76 34.68 -49.05
CA TYR A 302 19.67 34.90 -48.08
C TYR A 302 18.42 34.08 -48.38
N LEU A 303 18.05 33.91 -49.66
CA LEU A 303 16.94 33.04 -50.05
C LEU A 303 17.17 31.57 -49.67
N LYS A 304 18.37 31.05 -49.91
CA LYS A 304 18.75 29.69 -49.49
C LYS A 304 18.66 29.48 -47.98
N ILE A 305 19.05 30.51 -47.19
CA ILE A 305 18.92 30.47 -45.73
C ILE A 305 17.45 30.46 -45.30
N LEU A 306 16.59 31.29 -45.94
CA LEU A 306 15.18 31.35 -45.65
C LEU A 306 14.45 30.05 -45.99
N GLU A 307 14.75 29.44 -47.17
CA GLU A 307 14.23 28.13 -47.55
C GLU A 307 14.59 27.06 -46.52
N ARG A 308 15.85 26.99 -46.14
CA ARG A 308 16.31 26.04 -45.10
C ARG A 308 15.59 26.25 -43.77
N LYS A 309 15.41 27.49 -43.32
CA LYS A 309 14.71 27.83 -42.09
C LYS A 309 13.20 27.55 -42.17
N GLY A 310 12.58 27.79 -43.34
CA GLY A 310 11.18 27.46 -43.61
C GLY A 310 10.94 25.95 -43.54
N ALA A 311 11.79 25.16 -44.18
CA ALA A 311 11.74 23.70 -44.13
C ALA A 311 11.95 23.16 -42.70
N GLU A 312 12.90 23.75 -41.95
CA GLU A 312 13.13 23.45 -40.55
C GLU A 312 11.88 23.67 -39.68
N LEU A 313 11.21 24.82 -39.85
CA LEU A 313 9.98 25.15 -39.14
C LEU A 313 8.84 24.17 -39.50
N GLN A 314 8.69 23.85 -40.78
CA GLN A 314 7.65 22.96 -41.28
C GLN A 314 7.81 21.54 -40.73
N ASN A 315 9.04 21.04 -40.62
CA ASN A 315 9.35 19.78 -39.97
C ASN A 315 9.02 19.81 -38.49
N ARG A 316 9.39 20.87 -37.77
CA ARG A 316 9.05 21.01 -36.31
C ARG A 316 7.55 20.99 -36.07
N MET A 317 6.76 21.60 -36.97
CA MET A 317 5.31 21.61 -36.86
C MET A 317 4.68 20.26 -37.19
N THR A 318 5.20 19.57 -38.17
CA THR A 318 4.78 18.19 -38.47
C THR A 318 5.01 17.27 -37.27
N VAL A 319 6.13 17.46 -36.57
CA VAL A 319 6.42 16.74 -35.33
C VAL A 319 5.43 17.08 -34.21
N LEU A 320 5.05 18.35 -34.04
CA LEU A 320 4.05 18.79 -33.07
C LEU A 320 2.66 18.22 -33.36
N GLN A 321 2.24 18.23 -34.62
CA GLN A 321 0.97 17.64 -35.09
C GLN A 321 0.97 16.11 -34.84
N LYS A 322 2.07 15.43 -35.16
CA LYS A 322 2.25 14.00 -34.92
C LYS A 322 2.20 13.68 -33.41
N PHE A 323 2.80 14.53 -32.56
CA PHE A 323 2.74 14.38 -31.10
C PHE A 323 1.33 14.58 -30.54
N SER A 324 0.58 15.54 -31.05
CA SER A 324 -0.81 15.80 -30.67
C SER A 324 -1.77 14.70 -31.08
N SER A 325 -1.51 14.00 -32.19
CA SER A 325 -2.34 12.91 -32.71
C SER A 325 -2.04 11.54 -32.07
N MET A 326 -0.94 11.40 -31.32
CA MET A 326 -0.55 10.12 -30.70
C MET A 326 -1.51 9.58 -29.63
N ASP A 327 -2.35 10.42 -29.02
CA ASP A 327 -3.28 10.01 -27.95
C ASP A 327 -4.73 9.75 -28.41
N LYS A 328 -5.03 9.94 -29.65
CA LYS A 328 -6.22 9.35 -30.23
C LYS A 328 -5.83 7.90 -30.59
N GLY A 329 -5.68 7.07 -29.56
CA GLY A 329 -5.51 5.65 -29.75
C GLY A 329 -6.60 5.19 -30.70
N SER A 330 -6.25 5.05 -31.95
CA SER A 330 -7.08 4.32 -32.89
C SER A 330 -7.16 2.92 -32.31
N GLN A 331 -8.29 2.55 -31.72
CA GLN A 331 -8.56 1.18 -31.25
C GLN A 331 -8.91 0.27 -32.44
N ASP A 332 -8.39 0.56 -33.61
CA ASP A 332 -8.68 -0.17 -34.84
C ASP A 332 -7.69 -1.32 -35.06
N LYS A 333 -7.30 -1.98 -33.95
CA LYS A 333 -6.50 -3.21 -34.05
C LYS A 333 -7.34 -4.33 -34.59
N HIS A 334 -6.85 -4.99 -35.65
CA HIS A 334 -7.47 -6.15 -36.25
C HIS A 334 -6.42 -7.20 -36.58
N VAL A 335 -6.85 -8.38 -36.98
CA VAL A 335 -5.92 -9.42 -37.42
C VAL A 335 -5.36 -9.03 -38.79
N LEU A 336 -4.06 -8.72 -38.82
CA LEU A 336 -3.31 -8.30 -39.99
C LEU A 336 -2.30 -9.38 -40.38
N ASP A 337 -2.30 -9.78 -41.65
CA ASP A 337 -1.25 -10.67 -42.18
C ASP A 337 -0.01 -9.85 -42.54
N LEU A 338 1.04 -9.98 -41.72
CA LEU A 338 2.29 -9.25 -41.93
C LEU A 338 2.98 -9.60 -43.23
N THR A 339 2.84 -10.84 -43.75
CA THR A 339 3.45 -11.27 -45.02
C THR A 339 2.93 -10.42 -46.19
N GLN A 340 1.62 -10.25 -46.26
CA GLN A 340 0.97 -9.41 -47.25
C GLN A 340 1.22 -7.93 -47.02
N PHE A 341 1.12 -7.48 -45.79
CA PHE A 341 1.31 -6.08 -45.43
C PHE A 341 2.72 -5.57 -45.74
N LEU A 342 3.77 -6.30 -45.35
CA LEU A 342 5.15 -5.91 -45.62
C LEU A 342 5.52 -5.97 -47.09
N LYS A 343 4.93 -6.89 -47.83
CA LYS A 343 5.07 -6.92 -49.30
C LYS A 343 4.48 -5.66 -49.95
N GLN A 344 3.27 -5.26 -49.55
CA GLN A 344 2.65 -4.03 -50.06
C GLN A 344 3.47 -2.79 -49.66
N PHE A 345 3.99 -2.76 -48.45
CA PHE A 345 4.87 -1.68 -47.96
C PHE A 345 6.15 -1.58 -48.78
N HIS A 346 6.81 -2.73 -49.07
CA HIS A 346 7.98 -2.78 -49.93
C HIS A 346 7.66 -2.28 -51.34
N ASP A 347 6.62 -2.82 -51.99
CA ASP A 347 6.28 -2.50 -53.38
C ASP A 347 5.92 -0.99 -53.55
N PHE A 348 5.31 -0.40 -52.50
CA PHE A 348 4.97 1.04 -52.49
C PHE A 348 6.23 1.93 -52.37
N ASN A 349 7.17 1.59 -51.50
CA ASN A 349 8.35 2.42 -51.23
C ASN A 349 9.54 2.15 -52.15
N LYS A 350 9.49 1.11 -52.97
CA LYS A 350 10.61 0.67 -53.83
C LYS A 350 11.01 1.77 -54.83
N ALA A 351 10.05 2.48 -55.42
CA ALA A 351 10.33 3.53 -56.38
C ALA A 351 11.13 4.71 -55.78
N ASP A 352 10.86 5.05 -54.51
CA ASP A 352 11.58 6.11 -53.77
C ASP A 352 13.02 5.68 -53.44
N CYS A 353 13.23 4.41 -53.08
CA CYS A 353 14.56 3.84 -52.84
C CYS A 353 15.37 3.79 -54.14
N ASP A 354 14.77 3.32 -55.23
CA ASP A 354 15.41 3.28 -56.55
C ASP A 354 15.80 4.70 -57.05
N ALA A 355 14.94 5.70 -56.80
CA ALA A 355 15.26 7.10 -57.10
C ALA A 355 16.42 7.66 -56.28
N ALA A 356 16.61 7.17 -55.07
CA ALA A 356 17.75 7.48 -54.19
C ALA A 356 19.02 6.68 -54.57
N GLY A 357 18.95 5.77 -55.53
CA GLY A 357 20.06 4.89 -55.93
C GLY A 357 20.39 3.79 -54.92
N ILE A 358 19.41 3.36 -54.13
CA ILE A 358 19.57 2.35 -53.06
C ILE A 358 18.74 1.13 -53.38
N TYR A 359 19.33 -0.08 -53.23
CA TYR A 359 18.63 -1.33 -53.45
C TYR A 359 17.74 -1.68 -52.28
N PHE A 360 16.40 -1.75 -52.49
CA PHE A 360 15.47 -2.20 -51.49
C PHE A 360 15.03 -3.63 -51.70
N LEU A 361 15.35 -4.52 -50.78
CA LEU A 361 15.09 -5.97 -50.88
C LEU A 361 14.03 -6.38 -49.85
N TYR A 362 13.15 -7.33 -50.26
CA TYR A 362 12.17 -7.94 -49.36
C TYR A 362 12.38 -9.43 -49.26
N LEU A 363 12.59 -9.93 -48.03
CA LEU A 363 12.78 -11.35 -47.72
C LEU A 363 11.69 -11.77 -46.74
N SER A 364 10.86 -12.73 -47.12
CA SER A 364 9.77 -13.22 -46.29
C SER A 364 9.73 -14.73 -46.22
N ALA A 365 9.32 -15.26 -45.06
CA ALA A 365 8.84 -16.63 -44.92
C ALA A 365 7.62 -16.84 -45.83
N ARG A 366 7.46 -18.07 -46.37
CA ARG A 366 6.36 -18.39 -47.30
C ARG A 366 5.00 -18.56 -46.63
N GLU A 367 4.93 -18.54 -45.29
CA GLU A 367 3.71 -18.78 -44.51
C GLU A 367 3.04 -17.45 -44.06
N PRO A 368 1.70 -17.39 -43.97
CA PRO A 368 1.00 -16.25 -43.44
C PRO A 368 1.40 -15.98 -41.97
N CYS A 369 1.62 -14.72 -41.65
CA CYS A 369 2.06 -14.29 -40.33
C CYS A 369 1.04 -13.32 -39.70
N PRO A 370 -0.07 -13.83 -39.11
CA PRO A 370 -1.13 -12.98 -38.55
C PRO A 370 -0.75 -12.43 -37.19
N VAL A 371 -0.89 -11.12 -37.05
CA VAL A 371 -0.72 -10.38 -35.78
C VAL A 371 -1.97 -9.54 -35.49
N PHE A 372 -2.18 -9.16 -34.24
CA PHE A 372 -3.26 -8.26 -33.85
C PHE A 372 -2.72 -6.82 -33.77
N ALA A 373 -2.95 -6.02 -34.81
CA ALA A 373 -2.29 -4.73 -34.96
C ALA A 373 -3.14 -3.67 -35.68
N ASP A 374 -2.75 -2.41 -35.48
CA ASP A 374 -3.23 -1.26 -36.21
C ASP A 374 -2.31 -1.01 -37.41
N GLU A 375 -2.83 -1.24 -38.60
CA GLU A 375 -2.09 -1.13 -39.88
C GLU A 375 -1.46 0.26 -40.06
N LYS A 376 -2.19 1.34 -39.72
CA LYS A 376 -1.70 2.73 -39.87
C LYS A 376 -0.52 3.01 -38.95
N GLN A 377 -0.59 2.52 -37.72
CA GLN A 377 0.50 2.71 -36.77
C GLN A 377 1.74 1.90 -37.14
N LEU A 378 1.56 0.67 -37.60
CA LEU A 378 2.68 -0.15 -38.09
C LEU A 378 3.31 0.45 -39.34
N THR A 379 2.51 0.92 -40.31
CA THR A 379 3.01 1.64 -41.49
C THR A 379 3.91 2.79 -41.08
N ARG A 380 3.44 3.64 -40.16
CA ARG A 380 4.21 4.78 -39.63
C ARG A 380 5.52 4.35 -38.97
N SER A 381 5.50 3.24 -38.22
CA SER A 381 6.71 2.70 -37.57
C SER A 381 7.75 2.26 -38.61
N LEU A 382 7.30 1.56 -39.65
CA LEU A 382 8.16 1.11 -40.73
C LEU A 382 8.67 2.27 -41.60
N GLU A 383 7.83 3.28 -41.89
CA GLU A 383 8.26 4.51 -42.60
C GLU A 383 9.38 5.22 -41.83
N ASN A 384 9.27 5.32 -40.50
CA ASN A 384 10.34 5.92 -39.68
C ASN A 384 11.66 5.13 -39.80
N LEU A 385 11.59 3.80 -39.77
CA LEU A 385 12.80 2.97 -39.91
C LEU A 385 13.38 3.05 -41.32
N LEU A 386 12.54 2.99 -42.33
CA LEU A 386 12.96 3.09 -43.73
C LEU A 386 13.58 4.47 -44.02
N TYR A 387 12.97 5.55 -43.53
CA TYR A 387 13.51 6.90 -43.70
C TYR A 387 14.89 7.05 -43.02
N ASN A 388 15.06 6.46 -41.85
CA ASN A 388 16.36 6.41 -41.19
C ASN A 388 17.37 5.65 -42.03
N ALA A 389 17.03 4.45 -42.52
CA ALA A 389 17.88 3.64 -43.37
C ALA A 389 18.30 4.39 -44.64
N LEU A 390 17.34 5.02 -45.35
CA LEU A 390 17.61 5.86 -46.54
C LEU A 390 18.53 7.05 -46.24
N SER A 391 18.40 7.64 -45.06
CA SER A 391 19.19 8.82 -44.68
C SER A 391 20.65 8.53 -44.32
N PHE A 392 20.96 7.29 -43.96
CA PHE A 392 22.29 6.86 -43.53
C PHE A 392 22.99 5.90 -44.46
N THR A 393 22.28 5.40 -45.50
CA THR A 393 22.85 4.51 -46.54
C THR A 393 23.35 5.34 -47.73
N GLU A 394 24.55 5.05 -48.21
CA GLU A 394 25.13 5.70 -49.40
C GLU A 394 24.52 5.15 -50.69
N MET A 395 24.73 5.87 -51.81
CA MET A 395 24.33 5.40 -53.14
C MET A 395 24.96 4.03 -53.43
N GLU A 396 24.22 3.15 -54.11
CA GLU A 396 24.55 1.74 -54.37
C GLU A 396 24.51 0.85 -53.12
N GLY A 397 24.12 1.37 -51.93
CA GLY A 397 23.89 0.58 -50.75
C GLY A 397 22.58 -0.21 -50.79
N THR A 398 22.37 -1.04 -49.79
CA THR A 398 21.24 -1.98 -49.75
C THR A 398 20.44 -1.78 -48.45
N ILE A 399 19.13 -1.78 -48.56
CA ILE A 399 18.19 -1.86 -47.42
C ILE A 399 17.43 -3.17 -47.55
N THR A 400 17.41 -3.99 -46.52
CA THR A 400 16.72 -5.31 -46.52
C THR A 400 15.61 -5.27 -45.49
N LEU A 401 14.35 -5.51 -45.93
CA LEU A 401 13.20 -5.75 -45.06
C LEU A 401 12.95 -7.25 -45.01
N SER A 402 13.08 -7.86 -43.84
CA SER A 402 12.87 -9.28 -43.68
C SER A 402 11.78 -9.61 -42.65
N LEU A 403 11.08 -10.73 -42.84
CA LEU A 403 10.07 -11.29 -41.97
C LEU A 403 10.37 -12.76 -41.68
N SER A 404 10.49 -13.11 -40.43
CA SER A 404 10.59 -14.49 -39.95
C SER A 404 9.64 -14.70 -38.76
N THR A 405 9.48 -15.96 -38.35
CA THR A 405 8.71 -16.33 -37.15
C THR A 405 9.64 -17.02 -36.17
N GLU A 406 9.66 -16.51 -34.91
CA GLU A 406 10.45 -17.05 -33.81
C GLU A 406 9.58 -17.21 -32.58
N ASP A 407 9.56 -18.36 -31.91
CA ASP A 407 8.92 -18.61 -30.60
C ASP A 407 7.53 -17.99 -30.41
N CYS A 408 6.61 -18.19 -31.38
CA CYS A 408 5.27 -17.58 -31.40
C CYS A 408 5.22 -16.05 -31.61
N ASN A 409 6.29 -15.45 -32.08
CA ASN A 409 6.35 -14.04 -32.48
C ASN A 409 6.68 -13.89 -33.95
N ALA A 410 6.16 -12.84 -34.56
CA ALA A 410 6.62 -12.34 -35.84
C ALA A 410 7.86 -11.48 -35.62
N HIS A 411 8.93 -11.73 -36.31
CA HIS A 411 10.18 -11.00 -36.27
C HIS A 411 10.40 -10.26 -37.59
N ILE A 412 10.32 -8.94 -37.51
CA ILE A 412 10.56 -8.01 -38.63
C ILE A 412 11.94 -7.39 -38.41
N VAL A 413 12.77 -7.41 -39.46
CA VAL A 413 14.08 -6.75 -39.44
C VAL A 413 14.18 -5.78 -40.60
N VAL A 414 14.61 -4.56 -40.30
CA VAL A 414 15.00 -3.54 -41.27
C VAL A 414 16.50 -3.33 -41.13
N GLU A 415 17.24 -3.82 -42.09
CA GLU A 415 18.71 -3.81 -42.11
C GLU A 415 19.20 -2.87 -43.21
N ASP A 416 20.17 -2.04 -42.91
CA ASP A 416 20.81 -1.10 -43.84
C ASP A 416 22.33 -1.33 -43.89
N THR A 417 22.98 -0.93 -44.97
CA THR A 417 24.44 -0.96 -45.18
C THR A 417 25.07 0.43 -44.97
N GLY A 418 24.51 1.21 -44.05
CA GLY A 418 24.98 2.58 -43.77
C GLY A 418 26.19 2.65 -42.85
N CYS A 419 26.35 3.82 -42.17
CA CYS A 419 27.51 4.12 -41.33
C CYS A 419 27.50 3.40 -39.96
N GLY A 420 26.44 2.66 -39.62
CA GLY A 420 26.31 1.98 -38.33
C GLY A 420 26.03 2.87 -37.15
N ILE A 421 25.84 2.25 -35.97
CA ILE A 421 25.50 2.89 -34.69
C ILE A 421 26.44 2.38 -33.62
N ALA A 422 27.21 3.29 -33.00
CA ALA A 422 28.14 2.97 -31.93
C ALA A 422 27.46 2.27 -30.75
N PRO A 423 28.06 1.22 -30.14
CA PRO A 423 27.42 0.39 -29.11
C PRO A 423 26.90 1.19 -27.90
N ASP A 424 27.58 2.24 -27.49
CA ASP A 424 27.21 3.13 -26.38
C ASP A 424 25.96 3.98 -26.67
N ARG A 425 25.55 4.09 -27.96
CA ARG A 425 24.39 4.86 -28.40
C ARG A 425 23.17 4.00 -28.72
N GLN A 426 23.29 2.71 -28.89
CA GLN A 426 22.20 1.81 -29.33
C GLN A 426 20.97 1.81 -28.40
N GLU A 427 21.16 1.89 -27.10
CA GLU A 427 20.02 2.05 -26.16
C GLU A 427 19.47 3.47 -26.17
N GLN A 428 20.33 4.46 -26.34
CA GLN A 428 19.98 5.88 -26.21
C GLN A 428 19.16 6.40 -27.39
N ILE A 429 19.30 5.84 -28.59
CA ILE A 429 18.58 6.30 -29.80
C ILE A 429 17.06 6.16 -29.70
N PHE A 430 16.56 5.32 -28.81
CA PHE A 430 15.14 5.17 -28.51
C PHE A 430 14.63 6.14 -27.44
N HIS A 431 15.50 6.96 -26.84
CA HIS A 431 15.10 7.96 -25.86
C HIS A 431 14.64 9.25 -26.55
N LYS A 432 13.72 9.95 -25.91
CA LYS A 432 13.15 11.19 -26.43
C LYS A 432 14.24 12.25 -26.62
N GLY A 433 14.40 12.73 -27.84
CA GLY A 433 15.29 13.87 -28.14
C GLY A 433 16.73 13.52 -28.47
N VAL A 434 17.07 12.25 -28.66
CA VAL A 434 18.41 11.81 -29.09
C VAL A 434 18.45 11.74 -30.61
N SER A 435 19.38 12.46 -31.27
CA SER A 435 19.67 12.40 -32.70
C SER A 435 21.14 12.09 -32.91
N LEU A 436 21.46 11.24 -33.89
CA LEU A 436 22.83 10.89 -34.26
C LEU A 436 23.50 11.95 -35.16
N ARG A 437 22.72 12.88 -35.72
CA ARG A 437 23.25 13.98 -36.55
C ARG A 437 23.50 15.22 -35.68
N GLU A 438 24.71 15.71 -35.58
CA GLU A 438 25.06 16.94 -34.88
C GLU A 438 24.41 18.19 -35.51
N ASP A 439 24.16 18.16 -36.83
CA ASP A 439 23.58 19.25 -37.59
C ASP A 439 22.08 19.13 -37.89
N SER A 440 21.41 18.03 -37.49
CA SER A 440 19.99 17.84 -37.81
C SER A 440 19.10 18.48 -36.76
N THR A 441 18.27 19.39 -37.18
CA THR A 441 17.16 19.98 -36.42
C THR A 441 16.03 19.00 -36.13
N GLU A 442 16.09 17.79 -36.65
CA GLU A 442 15.18 16.68 -36.34
C GLU A 442 15.59 16.01 -35.00
N ARG A 443 15.02 16.52 -33.94
CA ARG A 443 15.23 15.97 -32.60
C ARG A 443 14.64 14.56 -32.54
N GLY A 444 15.47 13.51 -32.64
CA GLY A 444 15.28 12.08 -32.35
C GLY A 444 13.94 11.60 -31.75
N LEU A 445 12.82 11.96 -32.38
CA LEU A 445 11.48 11.56 -31.92
C LEU A 445 10.95 10.35 -32.70
N GLY A 446 11.46 10.09 -33.90
CA GLY A 446 10.97 9.00 -34.76
C GLY A 446 11.11 7.64 -34.10
N LEU A 447 12.31 7.27 -33.62
CA LEU A 447 12.58 5.99 -32.97
C LEU A 447 11.86 5.87 -31.61
N TYR A 448 11.74 6.97 -30.86
CA TYR A 448 10.93 7.00 -29.63
C TYR A 448 9.45 6.69 -29.93
N ILE A 449 8.90 7.25 -30.99
CA ILE A 449 7.52 7.01 -31.43
C ILE A 449 7.37 5.55 -31.89
N THR A 450 8.29 5.06 -32.69
CA THR A 450 8.32 3.65 -33.14
C THR A 450 8.32 2.71 -31.93
N LYS A 451 9.17 2.94 -30.93
CA LYS A 451 9.21 2.15 -29.70
C LYS A 451 7.87 2.17 -28.94
N SER A 452 7.23 3.35 -28.87
CA SER A 452 5.92 3.50 -28.22
C SER A 452 4.85 2.70 -28.94
N ILE A 453 4.78 2.82 -30.28
CA ILE A 453 3.82 2.07 -31.11
C ILE A 453 4.02 0.56 -30.96
N ILE A 454 5.24 0.07 -31.05
CA ILE A 454 5.54 -1.35 -30.92
C ILE A 454 5.17 -1.86 -29.52
N ALA A 455 5.47 -1.10 -28.46
CA ALA A 455 5.07 -1.43 -27.08
C ALA A 455 3.54 -1.50 -26.91
N GLU A 456 2.77 -0.59 -27.54
CA GLU A 456 1.29 -0.64 -27.56
C GLU A 456 0.74 -1.88 -28.24
N HIS A 457 1.53 -2.50 -29.15
CA HIS A 457 1.21 -3.77 -29.81
C HIS A 457 1.75 -5.00 -29.06
N ASN A 458 2.16 -4.83 -27.79
CA ASN A 458 2.78 -5.86 -26.94
C ASN A 458 4.06 -6.46 -27.56
N GLY A 459 4.73 -5.67 -28.40
CA GLY A 459 5.98 -6.05 -29.06
C GLY A 459 7.21 -5.44 -28.39
N SER A 460 8.38 -5.76 -28.93
CA SER A 460 9.66 -5.18 -28.56
C SER A 460 10.44 -4.73 -29.78
N ILE A 461 11.28 -3.69 -29.61
CA ILE A 461 12.17 -3.17 -30.64
C ILE A 461 13.56 -2.95 -30.06
N TRP A 462 14.59 -3.35 -30.82
CA TRP A 462 16.00 -3.07 -30.53
C TRP A 462 16.79 -2.89 -31.82
N VAL A 463 18.06 -2.53 -31.70
CA VAL A 463 18.97 -2.40 -32.83
C VAL A 463 20.24 -3.19 -32.58
N GLU A 464 20.81 -3.75 -33.62
CA GLU A 464 22.11 -4.39 -33.66
C GLU A 464 22.99 -3.68 -34.70
N SER A 465 24.20 -3.30 -34.35
CA SER A 465 25.18 -2.69 -35.24
C SER A 465 26.58 -2.87 -34.66
N ASP A 466 27.57 -3.04 -35.53
CA ASP A 466 28.98 -3.06 -35.13
C ASP A 466 29.59 -1.66 -34.97
N GLY A 467 28.86 -0.63 -35.37
CA GLY A 467 29.27 0.76 -35.29
C GLY A 467 29.98 1.28 -36.53
N GLU A 468 30.23 0.42 -37.56
CA GLU A 468 30.98 0.79 -38.78
C GLU A 468 30.27 0.35 -40.07
N HIS A 469 29.50 -0.75 -40.05
CA HIS A 469 28.96 -1.40 -41.23
C HIS A 469 27.43 -1.61 -41.16
N GLY A 470 26.67 -0.53 -41.15
CA GLY A 470 25.23 -0.59 -41.17
C GLY A 470 24.55 -0.86 -39.82
N SER A 471 23.23 -0.93 -39.83
CA SER A 471 22.42 -1.25 -38.66
C SER A 471 21.24 -2.14 -39.00
N ALA A 472 20.84 -3.01 -38.07
CA ALA A 472 19.66 -3.86 -38.16
C ALA A 472 18.68 -3.50 -37.02
N PHE A 473 17.51 -2.98 -37.36
CA PHE A 473 16.41 -2.73 -36.44
C PHE A 473 15.49 -3.93 -36.37
N HIS A 474 15.36 -4.53 -35.23
CA HIS A 474 14.56 -5.73 -34.95
C HIS A 474 13.26 -5.35 -34.26
N ILE A 475 12.14 -5.88 -34.76
CA ILE A 475 10.81 -5.76 -34.16
C ILE A 475 10.24 -7.14 -33.92
N LEU A 476 9.81 -7.43 -32.70
CA LEU A 476 9.04 -8.62 -32.35
C LEU A 476 7.60 -8.24 -32.06
N LEU A 477 6.64 -8.92 -32.70
CA LEU A 477 5.21 -8.78 -32.46
C LEU A 477 4.60 -10.15 -32.15
N PRO A 478 3.72 -10.29 -31.13
CA PRO A 478 3.10 -11.57 -30.83
C PRO A 478 2.13 -12.00 -31.94
N LEU A 479 2.20 -13.28 -32.33
CA LEU A 479 1.28 -13.85 -33.30
C LEU A 479 -0.16 -13.90 -32.73
N ALA A 480 -1.16 -13.68 -33.57
CA ALA A 480 -2.56 -13.65 -33.15
C ALA A 480 -3.04 -14.96 -32.52
N TYR A 481 -2.39 -16.08 -32.80
CA TYR A 481 -2.75 -17.39 -32.21
C TYR A 481 -2.25 -17.59 -30.78
N SER A 482 -1.25 -16.87 -30.32
CA SER A 482 -0.73 -16.97 -28.93
C SER A 482 -1.68 -16.36 -27.92
N ASN A 483 -2.44 -15.35 -28.28
CA ASN A 483 -3.42 -14.68 -27.40
C ASN A 483 -4.69 -15.49 -27.14
N LEU A 484 -4.99 -16.53 -27.93
CA LEU A 484 -6.14 -17.43 -27.71
C LEU A 484 -5.87 -18.49 -26.65
N GLN A 485 -4.61 -18.80 -26.32
CA GLN A 485 -4.26 -19.79 -25.29
C GLN A 485 -4.19 -19.22 -23.87
N GLU A 486 -3.99 -17.91 -23.67
CA GLU A 486 -4.03 -17.30 -22.35
C GLU A 486 -5.43 -16.97 -21.83
N SER A 487 -6.43 -16.84 -22.72
CA SER A 487 -7.82 -16.59 -22.32
C SER A 487 -8.62 -17.85 -21.93
N VAL A 488 -8.00 -19.04 -21.97
CA VAL A 488 -8.62 -20.35 -21.62
C VAL A 488 -7.81 -21.06 -20.52
N LYS A 489 -7.37 -20.35 -19.49
CA LYS A 489 -7.04 -21.00 -18.21
C LYS A 489 -8.16 -20.72 -17.23
N PRO A 490 -8.78 -21.79 -16.66
CA PRO A 490 -9.91 -21.71 -15.76
C PRO A 490 -9.61 -21.05 -14.42
#